data_891824e1ed6bad80bec204a808a2dc10
#
_entry.id   891824e1ed6bad80bec204a808a2dc10
#
_cell.length_a   1.000
_cell.length_b   1.000
_cell.length_c   1.000
_cell.angle_alpha   90.00
_cell.angle_beta   90.00
_cell.angle_gamma   90.00
#
_symmetry.space_group_name_H-M   'P 1'
#
loop_
_entity.id
_entity.type
_entity.pdbx_description
1 polymer ?
#
loop_
_entity_poly.entity_id
_entity_poly.type
_entity_poly.pdbx_seq_one_letter_code
_entity_poly.pdbx_strand_id
1 'polypeptide(L)'
;KEKHEAYMKKNSGFFWICVDKGEPIGYIGIIDLDIRIATHPNYQGKGVASFMLNEVMKISPKAVAKVKIDNHASLRLFEKCGFVKKYYLLEKT
;
A
#
# COMPACT_ATOMS: atom_id res chain seq x y z
N LYS A 1 8.12 -6.64 -21.65
CA LYS A 1 7.63 -6.24 -20.37
C LYS A 1 6.48 -5.26 -20.48
N GLU A 2 5.43 -5.58 -19.80
CA GLU A 2 4.22 -4.80 -19.89
C GLU A 2 4.35 -3.46 -19.19
N LYS A 3 3.88 -2.42 -19.83
CA LYS A 3 3.93 -1.10 -19.28
C LYS A 3 2.55 -0.69 -18.79
N HIS A 4 2.44 -0.47 -17.50
CA HIS A 4 1.18 -0.03 -16.93
C HIS A 4 1.02 1.47 -17.09
N GLU A 5 -0.17 1.90 -17.47
CA GLU A 5 -0.51 3.31 -17.51
C GLU A 5 -1.24 3.70 -16.24
N ALA A 6 -0.75 3.18 -15.13
CA ALA A 6 -1.37 3.41 -13.85
C ALA A 6 -0.99 4.77 -13.29
N TYR A 7 -1.95 5.39 -12.63
CA TYR A 7 -1.70 6.65 -11.95
C TYR A 7 -2.55 6.71 -10.69
N MET A 8 -2.16 7.61 -9.78
CA MET A 8 -2.87 7.78 -8.53
C MET A 8 -3.84 8.93 -8.65
N LYS A 9 -5.07 8.68 -8.24
CA LYS A 9 -6.11 9.70 -8.23
C LYS A 9 -6.56 9.91 -6.79
N LYS A 10 -6.50 11.16 -6.32
CA LYS A 10 -6.94 11.45 -4.96
C LYS A 10 -8.46 11.34 -4.90
N ASN A 11 -8.93 10.50 -3.98
CA ASN A 11 -10.35 10.25 -3.83
C ASN A 11 -10.97 11.05 -2.69
N SER A 12 -10.21 11.24 -1.63
CA SER A 12 -10.66 12.01 -0.48
C SER A 12 -9.42 12.55 0.22
N GLY A 13 -9.61 13.20 1.37
CA GLY A 13 -8.48 13.75 2.11
C GLY A 13 -7.44 12.71 2.50
N PHE A 14 -7.84 11.46 2.64
CA PHE A 14 -6.96 10.42 3.19
C PHE A 14 -6.74 9.24 2.26
N PHE A 15 -7.41 9.20 1.11
CA PHE A 15 -7.34 8.03 0.23
C PHE A 15 -7.04 8.41 -1.21
N TRP A 16 -6.28 7.53 -1.85
CA TRP A 16 -6.01 7.61 -3.29
C TRP A 16 -6.42 6.31 -3.94
N ILE A 17 -6.87 6.39 -5.17
CA ILE A 17 -7.22 5.22 -5.97
C ILE A 17 -6.20 5.09 -7.07
N CYS A 18 -5.68 3.87 -7.25
CA CYS A 18 -4.80 3.58 -8.36
C CYS A 18 -5.66 3.19 -9.55
N VAL A 19 -5.48 3.88 -10.66
CA VAL A 19 -6.28 3.68 -11.87
C VAL A 19 -5.37 3.26 -13.01
N ASP A 20 -5.80 2.25 -13.75
CA ASP A 20 -5.08 1.78 -14.92
C ASP A 20 -6.09 1.65 -16.07
N LYS A 21 -5.86 2.39 -17.14
CA LYS A 21 -6.74 2.39 -18.31
C LYS A 21 -8.19 2.67 -17.94
N GLY A 22 -8.39 3.60 -17.01
CA GLY A 22 -9.73 4.00 -16.58
C GLY A 22 -10.37 3.07 -15.55
N GLU A 23 -9.70 1.99 -15.17
CA GLU A 23 -10.23 1.03 -14.21
C GLU A 23 -9.55 1.18 -12.85
N PRO A 24 -10.32 1.20 -11.76
CA PRO A 24 -9.70 1.20 -10.44
C PRO A 24 -9.11 -0.17 -10.14
N ILE A 25 -7.82 -0.22 -9.83
CA ILE A 25 -7.14 -1.49 -9.60
C ILE A 25 -6.61 -1.62 -8.17
N GLY A 26 -6.74 -0.58 -7.36
CA GLY A 26 -6.34 -0.64 -5.97
C GLY A 26 -6.55 0.70 -5.30
N TYR A 27 -6.37 0.70 -3.99
CA TYR A 27 -6.43 1.95 -3.25
C TYR A 27 -5.39 1.94 -2.14
N ILE A 28 -5.03 3.13 -1.69
CA ILE A 28 -4.16 3.29 -0.55
C ILE A 28 -4.62 4.52 0.22
N GLY A 29 -4.61 4.42 1.53
CA GLY A 29 -4.99 5.51 2.39
C GLY A 29 -4.07 5.61 3.58
N ILE A 30 -4.08 6.76 4.21
CA ILE A 30 -3.31 6.99 5.43
C ILE A 30 -4.22 7.62 6.46
N ILE A 31 -4.46 6.89 7.55
CA ILE A 31 -5.31 7.35 8.64
C ILE A 31 -4.46 7.33 9.90
N ASP A 32 -4.25 8.51 10.50
CA ASP A 32 -3.40 8.63 11.69
C ASP A 32 -2.03 8.00 11.46
N LEU A 33 -1.46 8.27 10.29
CA LEU A 33 -0.17 7.74 9.85
C LEU A 33 -0.18 6.24 9.55
N ASP A 34 -1.29 5.54 9.75
CA ASP A 34 -1.41 4.12 9.42
C ASP A 34 -1.77 3.94 7.96
N ILE A 35 -1.02 3.09 7.27
CA ILE A 35 -1.26 2.79 5.87
C ILE A 35 -2.36 1.75 5.74
N ARG A 36 -3.34 2.05 4.88
CA ARG A 36 -4.41 1.14 4.50
C ARG A 36 -4.29 0.91 3.01
N ILE A 37 -4.08 -0.33 2.59
CA ILE A 37 -3.79 -0.62 1.19
C ILE A 37 -4.49 -1.90 0.76
N ALA A 38 -5.03 -1.88 -0.47
CA ALA A 38 -5.63 -3.06 -1.06
C ALA A 38 -5.47 -3.01 -2.57
N THR A 39 -5.28 -4.17 -3.18
CA THR A 39 -5.15 -4.31 -4.61
C THR A 39 -6.25 -5.23 -5.11
N HIS A 40 -6.86 -4.85 -6.23
CA HIS A 40 -7.87 -5.70 -6.87
C HIS A 40 -7.29 -7.10 -7.10
N PRO A 41 -8.06 -8.15 -6.81
CA PRO A 41 -7.53 -9.53 -6.88
C PRO A 41 -6.87 -9.88 -8.21
N ASN A 42 -7.40 -9.36 -9.32
CA ASN A 42 -6.84 -9.64 -10.64
C ASN A 42 -5.50 -8.96 -10.88
N TYR A 43 -5.09 -8.06 -9.99
CA TYR A 43 -3.86 -7.30 -10.14
C TYR A 43 -2.83 -7.58 -9.06
N GLN A 44 -3.11 -8.56 -8.22
CA GLN A 44 -2.15 -8.93 -7.18
C GLN A 44 -0.93 -9.60 -7.82
N GLY A 45 0.23 -9.33 -7.24
CA GLY A 45 1.47 -9.89 -7.76
C GLY A 45 2.02 -9.17 -8.99
N LYS A 46 1.41 -8.05 -9.37
CA LYS A 46 1.83 -7.31 -10.57
C LYS A 46 2.51 -5.97 -10.24
N GLY A 47 2.88 -5.78 -9.00
CA GLY A 47 3.60 -4.57 -8.61
C GLY A 47 2.73 -3.37 -8.32
N VAL A 48 1.41 -3.52 -8.34
CA VAL A 48 0.49 -2.41 -8.08
C VAL A 48 0.66 -1.89 -6.66
N ALA A 49 0.71 -2.78 -5.69
CA ALA A 49 0.86 -2.37 -4.29
C ALA A 49 2.17 -1.63 -4.07
N SER A 50 3.27 -2.12 -4.66
CA SER A 50 4.55 -1.44 -4.55
C SER A 50 4.49 -0.05 -5.18
N PHE A 51 3.83 0.06 -6.33
CA PHE A 51 3.67 1.35 -6.99
C PHE A 51 2.91 2.33 -6.10
N MET A 52 1.76 1.89 -5.56
CA MET A 52 0.96 2.76 -4.69
C MET A 52 1.74 3.17 -3.44
N LEU A 53 2.44 2.22 -2.85
CA LEU A 53 3.19 2.47 -1.63
C LEU A 53 4.30 3.47 -1.88
N ASN A 54 5.04 3.31 -2.96
CA ASN A 54 6.12 4.23 -3.30
C ASN A 54 5.59 5.64 -3.56
N GLU A 55 4.42 5.74 -4.22
CA GLU A 55 3.86 7.05 -4.50
C GLU A 55 3.40 7.76 -3.24
N VAL A 56 2.73 7.03 -2.35
CA VAL A 56 2.21 7.67 -1.14
C VAL A 56 3.31 8.02 -0.15
N MET A 57 4.41 7.28 -0.15
CA MET A 57 5.53 7.60 0.74
C MET A 57 6.22 8.89 0.37
N LYS A 58 6.11 9.33 -0.87
CA LYS A 58 6.59 10.65 -1.26
C LYS A 58 5.77 11.76 -0.61
N ILE A 59 4.49 11.47 -0.37
CA ILE A 59 3.57 12.45 0.24
C ILE A 59 3.65 12.39 1.75
N SER A 60 3.76 11.20 2.31
CA SER A 60 3.73 11.01 3.76
C SER A 60 4.85 10.07 4.19
N PRO A 61 6.08 10.56 4.25
CA PRO A 61 7.24 9.70 4.53
C PRO A 61 7.29 9.14 5.94
N LYS A 62 6.45 9.63 6.84
CA LYS A 62 6.41 9.13 8.21
C LYS A 62 5.32 8.09 8.44
N ALA A 63 4.61 7.71 7.40
CA ALA A 63 3.55 6.71 7.53
C ALA A 63 4.11 5.36 7.95
N VAL A 64 3.32 4.61 8.69
CA VAL A 64 3.71 3.31 9.22
C VAL A 64 2.71 2.26 8.77
N ALA A 65 3.15 1.01 8.82
CA ALA A 65 2.30 -0.11 8.44
C ALA A 65 2.15 -1.06 9.62
N LYS A 66 0.91 -1.50 9.86
CA LYS A 66 0.64 -2.56 10.81
C LYS A 66 0.34 -3.82 10.02
N VAL A 67 1.09 -4.86 10.26
CA VAL A 67 0.98 -6.11 9.51
C VAL A 67 0.73 -7.23 10.51
N LYS A 68 -0.29 -8.04 10.25
CA LYS A 68 -0.54 -9.20 11.10
C LYS A 68 0.64 -10.15 11.02
N ILE A 69 0.96 -10.76 12.14
CA ILE A 69 2.17 -11.56 12.29
C ILE A 69 2.22 -12.73 11.28
N ASP A 70 1.08 -13.23 10.87
CA ASP A 70 1.01 -14.33 9.92
C ASP A 70 0.78 -13.88 8.47
N ASN A 71 0.73 -12.59 8.23
CA ASN A 71 0.53 -12.07 6.87
C ASN A 71 1.90 -11.84 6.22
N HIS A 72 2.51 -12.94 5.79
CA HIS A 72 3.86 -12.90 5.25
C HIS A 72 3.95 -12.14 3.93
N ALA A 73 2.89 -12.20 3.13
CA ALA A 73 2.88 -11.48 1.85
C ALA A 73 2.96 -9.98 2.05
N SER A 74 2.17 -9.44 2.99
CA SER A 74 2.22 -8.01 3.30
C SER A 74 3.55 -7.62 3.89
N LEU A 75 4.08 -8.44 4.78
CA LEU A 75 5.38 -8.14 5.38
C LEU A 75 6.47 -8.04 4.31
N ARG A 76 6.48 -9.00 3.38
CA ARG A 76 7.45 -8.97 2.29
C ARG A 76 7.28 -7.73 1.42
N LEU A 77 6.03 -7.34 1.16
CA LEU A 77 5.76 -6.14 0.38
C LEU A 77 6.39 -4.91 1.03
N PHE A 78 6.11 -4.71 2.31
CA PHE A 78 6.62 -3.53 3.00
C PHE A 78 8.14 -3.56 3.12
N GLU A 79 8.72 -4.71 3.42
CA GLU A 79 10.17 -4.81 3.49
C GLU A 79 10.83 -4.55 2.15
N LYS A 80 10.22 -5.02 1.07
CA LYS A 80 10.72 -4.75 -0.27
C LYS A 80 10.72 -3.25 -0.58
N CYS A 81 9.79 -2.52 -0.01
CA CYS A 81 9.69 -1.08 -0.23
C CYS A 81 10.47 -0.26 0.80
N GLY A 82 11.31 -0.91 1.57
CA GLY A 82 12.21 -0.18 2.47
C GLY A 82 11.74 -0.07 3.92
N PHE A 83 10.61 -0.66 4.25
CA PHE A 83 10.14 -0.64 5.63
C PHE A 83 10.93 -1.65 6.46
N VAL A 84 11.19 -1.30 7.71
CA VAL A 84 11.89 -2.18 8.64
C VAL A 84 11.01 -2.41 9.85
N LYS A 85 11.18 -3.55 10.47
CA LYS A 85 10.47 -3.88 11.69
C LYS A 85 11.04 -3.05 12.84
N LYS A 86 10.17 -2.34 13.55
CA LYS A 86 10.62 -1.50 14.67
C LYS A 86 9.98 -1.87 15.99
N TYR A 87 8.72 -2.27 15.98
CA TYR A 87 7.98 -2.54 17.20
C TYR A 87 7.15 -3.79 17.06
N TYR A 88 6.85 -4.41 18.18
CA TYR A 88 5.83 -5.44 18.26
C TYR A 88 4.59 -4.83 18.89
N LEU A 89 3.43 -5.11 18.31
CA LEU A 89 2.16 -4.70 18.88
C LEU A 89 1.59 -5.88 19.67
N LEU A 90 1.40 -5.67 20.96
CA LEU A 90 0.92 -6.73 21.83
C LEU A 90 -0.48 -6.40 22.31
N GLU A 91 -1.35 -7.39 22.25
CA GLU A 91 -2.73 -7.23 22.69
C GLU A 91 -3.08 -8.35 23.64
N LYS A 92 -3.90 -8.00 24.63
CA LYS A 92 -4.42 -9.01 25.55
C LYS A 92 -5.66 -9.63 24.94
N THR A 93 -5.68 -10.96 24.85
CA THR A 93 -6.83 -11.66 24.25
C THR A 93 -7.92 -11.95 25.27
#